data_b14243cdd57c2c1bb91d45c640649a29
#
_entry.id   b14243cdd57c2c1bb91d45c640649a29
#
_cell.length_a   1.000
_cell.length_b   1.000
_cell.length_c   1.000
_cell.angle_alpha   90.00
_cell.angle_beta   90.00
_cell.angle_gamma   90.00
#
_symmetry.space_group_name_H-M   'P 1'
#
loop_
_entity.id
_entity.type
_entity.pdbx_description
1 polymer ?
#
loop_
_entity_poly.entity_id
_entity_poly.type
_entity_poly.pdbx_seq_one_letter_code
_entity_poly.pdbx_strand_id
1 'polypeptide(L)'
;MTGILPVKKYGTHSALNMFTEYSMTNPREMAEYFGFTEGEVKELCEEYGRSFEEMSAWYDGYELTAVENGRLKTYSMYNPKSVVDAMISGMFDNYWNQTETYDALKIYIRMNYDGLKDDVIRMLAGDRVLVNTGTFSNDMTTFQGKDDV
;
A
#
# COMPACT_ATOMS: atom_id res chain seq x y z
N MET A 1 6.96 5.72 16.97
CA MET A 1 7.64 6.51 15.90
C MET A 1 7.10 6.00 14.58
N THR A 2 6.59 6.88 13.74
CA THR A 2 6.03 6.55 12.42
C THR A 2 6.77 7.32 11.35
N GLY A 3 6.86 6.78 10.14
CA GLY A 3 7.51 7.44 9.01
C GLY A 3 7.25 6.68 7.72
N ILE A 4 7.41 7.36 6.60
CA ILE A 4 7.27 6.77 5.26
C ILE A 4 8.53 5.96 4.91
N LEU A 5 9.69 6.40 5.38
CA LEU A 5 10.97 5.74 5.13
C LEU A 5 11.42 4.91 6.33
N PRO A 6 12.10 3.77 6.09
CA PRO A 6 12.66 2.95 7.16
C PRO A 6 13.67 3.77 8.00
N VAL A 7 13.54 3.71 9.32
CA VAL A 7 14.46 4.42 10.23
C VAL A 7 15.87 3.82 10.20
N LYS A 8 16.02 2.61 9.68
CA LYS A 8 17.30 1.84 9.63
C LYS A 8 18.27 2.25 8.54
N LYS A 9 18.04 3.32 7.82
CA LYS A 9 18.91 3.76 6.74
C LYS A 9 20.23 4.37 7.26
N TYR A 10 21.32 4.10 6.58
CA TYR A 10 22.67 4.67 6.83
C TYR A 10 23.51 4.04 7.96
N GLY A 11 23.78 2.73 7.86
CA GLY A 11 24.88 2.11 8.61
C GLY A 11 24.67 1.96 10.13
N THR A 12 23.45 2.25 10.63
CA THR A 12 23.10 2.18 12.05
C THR A 12 22.46 0.85 12.45
N HIS A 13 22.68 -0.20 11.66
CA HIS A 13 22.06 -1.52 11.88
C HIS A 13 22.25 -2.08 13.29
N SER A 14 23.33 -1.73 13.99
CA SER A 14 23.59 -2.22 15.34
C SER A 14 22.95 -1.36 16.44
N ALA A 15 22.59 -0.11 16.16
CA ALA A 15 22.14 0.84 17.18
C ALA A 15 20.60 0.78 17.44
N LEU A 16 19.81 0.19 16.54
CA LEU A 16 18.35 0.21 16.60
C LEU A 16 17.70 -1.18 16.70
N ASN A 17 18.42 -2.19 17.12
CA ASN A 17 17.90 -3.56 17.27
C ASN A 17 16.82 -3.72 18.35
N MET A 18 16.56 -2.67 19.13
CA MET A 18 15.52 -2.68 20.17
C MET A 18 14.11 -2.36 19.65
N PHE A 19 13.98 -1.97 18.38
CA PHE A 19 12.69 -1.63 17.80
C PHE A 19 12.18 -2.75 16.89
N THR A 20 10.90 -3.09 17.04
CA THR A 20 10.18 -3.92 16.08
C THR A 20 9.60 -3.01 15.01
N GLU A 21 9.88 -3.34 13.76
CA GLU A 21 9.32 -2.64 12.60
C GLU A 21 8.02 -3.31 12.16
N TYR A 22 7.01 -2.49 11.91
CA TYR A 22 5.75 -2.85 11.30
C TYR A 22 5.63 -2.08 9.98
N SER A 23 5.36 -2.78 8.90
CA SER A 23 5.24 -2.18 7.57
C SER A 23 4.07 -2.79 6.81
N MET A 24 3.67 -2.18 5.70
CA MET A 24 2.62 -2.75 4.85
C MET A 24 2.99 -4.14 4.31
N THR A 25 4.27 -4.40 4.07
CA THR A 25 4.76 -5.72 3.62
C THR A 25 4.92 -6.72 4.75
N ASN A 26 4.97 -6.27 6.00
CA ASN A 26 5.04 -7.12 7.20
C ASN A 26 4.26 -6.46 8.37
N PRO A 27 2.94 -6.39 8.27
CA PRO A 27 2.11 -5.66 9.22
C PRO A 27 1.95 -6.35 10.58
N ARG A 28 2.17 -7.67 10.64
CA ARG A 28 1.97 -8.49 11.84
C ARG A 28 0.60 -8.20 12.48
N GLU A 29 0.55 -7.95 13.79
CA GLU A 29 -0.66 -7.60 14.54
C GLU A 29 -1.21 -6.18 14.27
N MET A 30 -0.52 -5.37 13.46
CA MET A 30 -0.93 -4.01 13.14
C MET A 30 -1.64 -3.88 11.78
N ALA A 31 -2.01 -5.00 11.14
CA ALA A 31 -2.60 -4.99 9.80
C ALA A 31 -3.83 -4.08 9.69
N GLU A 32 -4.73 -4.10 10.67
CA GLU A 32 -5.95 -3.27 10.68
C GLU A 32 -5.71 -1.76 10.75
N TYR A 33 -4.47 -1.32 11.08
CA TYR A 33 -4.12 0.11 11.21
C TYR A 33 -3.38 0.68 10.01
N PHE A 34 -3.20 -0.08 8.93
CA PHE A 34 -2.51 0.38 7.72
C PHE A 34 -3.43 1.01 6.67
N GLY A 35 -4.66 1.27 7.01
CA GLY A 35 -5.66 1.89 6.15
C GLY A 35 -7.01 1.89 6.85
N PHE A 36 -8.08 2.13 6.11
CA PHE A 36 -9.41 1.87 6.60
C PHE A 36 -9.81 0.43 6.30
N THR A 37 -10.40 -0.23 7.29
CA THR A 37 -11.05 -1.53 7.12
C THR A 37 -12.39 -1.38 6.39
N GLU A 38 -12.88 -2.47 5.81
CA GLU A 38 -14.20 -2.49 5.16
C GLU A 38 -15.33 -2.03 6.10
N GLY A 39 -15.26 -2.42 7.39
CA GLY A 39 -16.25 -2.00 8.40
C GLY A 39 -16.26 -0.50 8.62
N GLU A 40 -15.07 0.09 8.80
CA GLU A 40 -14.95 1.55 8.98
C GLU A 40 -15.43 2.33 7.74
N VAL A 41 -15.12 1.82 6.54
CA VAL A 41 -15.59 2.46 5.29
C VAL A 41 -17.11 2.40 5.17
N LYS A 42 -17.75 1.29 5.57
CA LYS A 42 -19.23 1.20 5.61
C LYS A 42 -19.84 2.22 6.56
N GLU A 43 -19.30 2.33 7.77
CA GLU A 43 -19.75 3.34 8.74
C GLU A 43 -19.60 4.77 8.21
N LEU A 44 -18.46 5.08 7.60
CA LEU A 44 -18.24 6.39 6.97
C LEU A 44 -19.21 6.64 5.80
N CYS A 45 -19.48 5.64 4.97
CA CYS A 45 -20.44 5.77 3.88
C CYS A 45 -21.86 6.08 4.40
N GLU A 46 -22.29 5.45 5.49
CA GLU A 46 -23.56 5.75 6.14
C GLU A 46 -23.58 7.17 6.71
N GLU A 47 -22.54 7.60 7.40
CA GLU A 47 -22.43 8.93 7.98
C GLU A 47 -22.45 10.05 6.94
N TYR A 48 -21.73 9.87 5.83
CA TYR A 48 -21.60 10.89 4.78
C TYR A 48 -22.62 10.72 3.65
N GLY A 49 -23.51 9.73 3.72
CA GLY A 49 -24.53 9.47 2.71
C GLY A 49 -23.93 9.08 1.36
N ARG A 50 -22.90 8.22 1.35
CA ARG A 50 -22.23 7.72 0.15
C ARG A 50 -22.57 6.27 -0.10
N SER A 51 -22.54 5.83 -1.36
CA SER A 51 -22.71 4.41 -1.71
C SER A 51 -21.45 3.61 -1.35
N PHE A 52 -21.63 2.60 -0.52
CA PHE A 52 -20.52 1.68 -0.21
C PHE A 52 -20.13 0.84 -1.44
N GLU A 53 -21.08 0.46 -2.29
CA GLU A 53 -20.83 -0.31 -3.51
C GLU A 53 -19.89 0.46 -4.45
N GLU A 54 -20.13 1.75 -4.65
CA GLU A 54 -19.29 2.61 -5.46
C GLU A 54 -17.91 2.83 -4.80
N MET A 55 -17.90 3.04 -3.48
CA MET A 55 -16.66 3.21 -2.71
C MET A 55 -15.77 1.96 -2.83
N SER A 56 -16.37 0.76 -2.71
CA SER A 56 -15.66 -0.49 -2.87
C SER A 56 -15.15 -0.67 -4.30
N ALA A 57 -15.98 -0.41 -5.30
CA ALA A 57 -15.57 -0.54 -6.71
C ALA A 57 -14.40 0.38 -7.09
N TRP A 58 -14.29 1.54 -6.44
CA TRP A 58 -13.23 2.52 -6.71
C TRP A 58 -11.97 2.32 -5.86
N TYR A 59 -12.11 1.94 -4.59
CA TYR A 59 -11.03 2.08 -3.60
C TYR A 59 -10.75 0.82 -2.77
N ASP A 60 -11.44 -0.31 -3.03
CA ASP A 60 -11.04 -1.60 -2.46
C ASP A 60 -9.70 -2.01 -3.09
N GLY A 61 -8.62 -1.73 -2.39
CA GLY A 61 -7.31 -1.63 -3.01
C GLY A 61 -6.38 -2.80 -2.72
N TYR A 62 -6.35 -3.34 -1.51
CA TYR A 62 -5.40 -4.38 -1.17
C TYR A 62 -5.81 -5.21 0.05
N GLU A 63 -5.32 -6.45 0.06
CA GLU A 63 -5.50 -7.37 1.17
C GLU A 63 -4.22 -7.44 2.01
N LEU A 64 -4.35 -7.23 3.32
CA LEU A 64 -3.29 -7.49 4.27
C LEU A 64 -3.60 -8.74 5.08
N THR A 65 -2.63 -9.67 5.14
CA THR A 65 -2.74 -10.86 5.95
C THR A 65 -1.81 -10.76 7.15
N ALA A 66 -2.37 -10.94 8.33
CA ALA A 66 -1.66 -10.95 9.61
C ALA A 66 -1.84 -12.29 10.33
N VAL A 67 -0.95 -12.58 11.26
CA VAL A 67 -1.09 -13.70 12.20
C VAL A 67 -1.56 -13.15 13.55
N GLU A 68 -2.81 -13.41 13.89
CA GLU A 68 -3.40 -13.03 15.17
C GLU A 68 -3.73 -14.28 15.98
N ASN A 69 -3.20 -14.37 17.19
CA ASN A 69 -3.43 -15.53 18.08
C ASN A 69 -3.15 -16.89 17.40
N GLY A 70 -2.12 -16.95 16.56
CA GLY A 70 -1.73 -18.16 15.83
C GLY A 70 -2.65 -18.53 14.64
N ARG A 71 -3.52 -17.62 14.22
CA ARG A 71 -4.42 -17.78 13.06
C ARG A 71 -4.14 -16.70 12.04
N LEU A 72 -4.20 -17.08 10.76
CA LEU A 72 -4.19 -16.11 9.66
C LEU A 72 -5.52 -15.37 9.63
N LYS A 73 -5.43 -14.05 9.59
CA LYS A 73 -6.56 -13.14 9.40
C LYS A 73 -6.24 -12.20 8.26
N THR A 74 -7.15 -12.08 7.32
CA THR A 74 -7.03 -11.21 6.14
C THR A 74 -7.97 -10.02 6.30
N TYR A 75 -7.46 -8.84 5.99
CA TYR A 75 -8.19 -7.58 6.02
C TYR A 75 -8.25 -7.03 4.60
N SER A 76 -9.44 -6.66 4.14
CA SER A 76 -9.61 -5.80 2.97
C SER A 76 -9.40 -4.36 3.40
N MET A 77 -8.42 -3.70 2.81
CA MET A 77 -7.96 -2.37 3.23
C MET A 77 -8.18 -1.34 2.13
N TYR A 78 -8.64 -0.19 2.54
CA TYR A 78 -8.92 0.95 1.67
C TYR A 78 -7.90 2.06 1.90
N ASN A 79 -7.47 2.71 0.82
CA ASN A 79 -6.52 3.82 0.91
C ASN A 79 -7.16 5.02 1.62
N PRO A 80 -6.60 5.49 2.76
CA PRO A 80 -7.20 6.55 3.57
C PRO A 80 -7.41 7.86 2.80
N LYS A 81 -6.43 8.27 1.98
CA LYS A 81 -6.52 9.51 1.21
C LYS A 81 -7.69 9.44 0.23
N SER A 82 -7.81 8.37 -0.53
CA SER A 82 -8.88 8.21 -1.53
C SER A 82 -10.25 8.18 -0.89
N VAL A 83 -10.41 7.46 0.23
CA VAL A 83 -11.67 7.39 0.97
C VAL A 83 -12.06 8.77 1.52
N VAL A 84 -11.14 9.46 2.20
CA VAL A 84 -11.42 10.78 2.79
C VAL A 84 -11.76 11.82 1.71
N ASP A 85 -11.00 11.86 0.62
CA ASP A 85 -11.25 12.81 -0.47
C ASP A 85 -12.64 12.56 -1.12
N ALA A 86 -13.01 11.29 -1.33
CA ALA A 86 -14.33 10.93 -1.85
C ALA A 86 -15.46 11.29 -0.88
N MET A 87 -15.27 11.07 0.43
CA MET A 87 -16.26 11.47 1.45
C MET A 87 -16.49 12.97 1.44
N ILE A 88 -15.42 13.78 1.42
CA ILE A 88 -15.48 15.24 1.47
C ILE A 88 -16.03 15.82 0.16
N SER A 89 -15.49 15.38 -0.99
CA SER A 89 -15.88 15.93 -2.29
C SER A 89 -17.25 15.46 -2.76
N GLY A 90 -17.68 14.28 -2.33
CA GLY A 90 -18.88 13.62 -2.82
C GLY A 90 -18.75 13.04 -4.23
N MET A 91 -17.55 12.96 -4.76
CA MET A 91 -17.24 12.42 -6.08
C MET A 91 -16.25 11.26 -5.94
N PHE A 92 -16.42 10.26 -6.81
CA PHE A 92 -15.46 9.18 -6.95
C PHE A 92 -14.49 9.54 -8.08
N ASP A 93 -13.19 9.58 -7.77
CA ASP A 93 -12.15 9.96 -8.72
C ASP A 93 -10.84 9.27 -8.33
N ASN A 94 -9.86 9.33 -9.22
CA ASN A 94 -8.54 8.78 -8.98
C ASN A 94 -7.67 9.75 -8.18
N TYR A 95 -7.82 9.75 -6.86
CA TYR A 95 -7.05 10.60 -5.95
C TYR A 95 -5.61 10.13 -5.72
N TRP A 96 -5.31 8.87 -6.04
CA TRP A 96 -4.00 8.28 -5.79
C TRP A 96 -2.92 8.76 -6.75
N ASN A 97 -3.26 9.03 -8.01
CA ASN A 97 -2.29 9.39 -9.05
C ASN A 97 -1.80 10.85 -8.99
N GLN A 98 -2.28 11.63 -8.03
CA GLN A 98 -1.88 13.03 -7.81
C GLN A 98 -0.67 13.16 -6.87
N THR A 99 0.07 12.09 -6.63
CA THR A 99 1.22 12.07 -5.73
C THR A 99 2.54 12.15 -6.52
N GLU A 100 3.55 12.83 -5.97
CA GLU A 100 4.91 12.88 -6.55
C GLU A 100 5.50 11.47 -6.72
N THR A 101 5.17 10.54 -5.81
CA THR A 101 5.58 9.15 -5.89
C THR A 101 5.10 8.47 -7.17
N TYR A 102 3.84 8.72 -7.57
CA TYR A 102 3.29 8.16 -8.80
C TYR A 102 4.04 8.65 -10.05
N ASP A 103 4.40 9.92 -10.11
CA ASP A 103 5.14 10.47 -11.25
C ASP A 103 6.56 9.91 -11.35
N ALA A 104 7.21 9.66 -10.22
CA ALA A 104 8.50 8.99 -10.19
C ALA A 104 8.41 7.54 -10.69
N LEU A 105 7.41 6.78 -10.24
CA LEU A 105 7.20 5.38 -10.66
C LEU A 105 6.90 5.25 -12.16
N LYS A 106 6.22 6.22 -12.77
CA LYS A 106 5.94 6.22 -14.22
C LYS A 106 7.21 6.07 -15.06
N ILE A 107 8.31 6.64 -14.63
CA ILE A 107 9.60 6.61 -15.36
C ILE A 107 10.07 5.15 -15.44
N TYR A 108 10.09 4.44 -14.31
CA TYR A 108 10.56 3.04 -14.24
C TYR A 108 9.64 2.10 -15.01
N ILE A 109 8.32 2.31 -14.93
CA ILE A 109 7.34 1.52 -15.70
C ILE A 109 7.53 1.75 -17.21
N ARG A 110 7.71 3.01 -17.66
CA ARG A 110 7.91 3.34 -19.08
C ARG A 110 9.21 2.75 -19.65
N MET A 111 10.26 2.74 -18.85
CA MET A 111 11.56 2.17 -19.23
C MET A 111 11.56 0.63 -19.22
N ASN A 112 10.48 0.00 -18.74
CA ASN A 112 10.42 -1.45 -18.48
C ASN A 112 11.61 -1.92 -17.61
N TYR A 113 11.89 -1.16 -16.56
CA TYR A 113 13.02 -1.42 -15.68
C TYR A 113 12.93 -2.84 -15.11
N ASP A 114 13.92 -3.68 -15.41
CA ASP A 114 14.00 -5.08 -15.01
C ASP A 114 12.71 -5.90 -15.24
N GLY A 115 11.95 -5.58 -16.30
CA GLY A 115 10.69 -6.26 -16.64
C GLY A 115 9.48 -5.77 -15.82
N LEU A 116 9.59 -4.69 -15.08
CA LEU A 116 8.51 -4.15 -14.25
C LEU A 116 7.22 -3.90 -15.05
N LYS A 117 7.33 -3.34 -16.26
CA LYS A 117 6.16 -3.09 -17.12
C LYS A 117 5.43 -4.37 -17.50
N ASP A 118 6.17 -5.43 -17.79
CA ASP A 118 5.60 -6.73 -18.17
C ASP A 118 4.86 -7.35 -16.97
N ASP A 119 5.43 -7.24 -15.78
CA ASP A 119 4.79 -7.69 -14.55
C ASP A 119 3.53 -6.87 -14.21
N VAL A 120 3.55 -5.56 -14.42
CA VAL A 120 2.35 -4.71 -14.27
C VAL A 120 1.26 -5.13 -15.26
N ILE A 121 1.60 -5.40 -16.52
CA ILE A 121 0.64 -5.88 -17.54
C ILE A 121 0.03 -7.22 -17.12
N ARG A 122 0.84 -8.16 -16.62
CA ARG A 122 0.36 -9.45 -16.10
C ARG A 122 -0.60 -9.28 -14.92
N MET A 123 -0.26 -8.41 -13.96
CA MET A 123 -1.16 -8.10 -12.83
C MET A 123 -2.49 -7.49 -13.30
N LEU A 124 -2.46 -6.60 -14.29
CA LEU A 124 -3.68 -6.03 -14.89
C LEU A 124 -4.51 -7.09 -15.63
N ALA A 125 -3.88 -8.15 -16.14
CA ALA A 125 -4.57 -9.31 -16.73
C ALA A 125 -5.11 -10.30 -15.67
N GLY A 126 -4.89 -10.05 -14.39
CA GLY A 126 -5.33 -10.90 -13.27
C GLY A 126 -4.31 -11.95 -12.83
N ASP A 127 -3.10 -11.94 -13.37
CA ASP A 127 -2.02 -12.82 -12.94
C ASP A 127 -1.46 -12.38 -11.59
N ARG A 128 -0.90 -13.34 -10.86
CA ARG A 128 -0.13 -13.06 -9.64
C ARG A 128 1.36 -12.97 -9.98
N VAL A 129 2.00 -11.92 -9.49
CA VAL A 129 3.45 -11.72 -9.61
C VAL A 129 4.06 -11.83 -8.21
N LEU A 130 5.11 -12.64 -8.09
CA LEU A 130 5.86 -12.78 -6.84
C LEU A 130 6.90 -11.67 -6.76
N VAL A 131 6.86 -10.90 -5.69
CA VAL A 131 7.80 -9.82 -5.40
C VAL A 131 8.61 -10.16 -4.15
N ASN A 132 9.92 -9.96 -4.20
CA ASN A 132 10.79 -10.12 -3.04
C ASN A 132 10.80 -8.84 -2.18
N THR A 133 10.00 -8.82 -1.13
CA THR A 133 9.92 -7.67 -0.22
C THR A 133 11.09 -7.58 0.76
N GLY A 134 11.98 -8.58 0.81
CA GLY A 134 13.12 -8.60 1.74
C GLY A 134 14.22 -7.60 1.40
N THR A 135 14.34 -7.21 0.12
CA THR A 135 15.29 -6.21 -0.37
C THR A 135 14.70 -4.82 -0.53
N PHE A 136 13.40 -4.69 -0.27
CA PHE A 136 12.66 -3.46 -0.46
C PHE A 136 13.30 -2.27 0.28
N SER A 137 13.57 -1.21 -0.47
CA SER A 137 14.10 0.05 0.03
C SER A 137 13.27 1.20 -0.50
N ASN A 138 12.67 1.99 0.39
CA ASN A 138 11.89 3.16 0.00
C ASN A 138 12.73 4.32 -0.55
N ASP A 139 13.96 4.07 -0.96
CA ASP A 139 14.82 5.08 -1.56
C ASP A 139 14.77 4.99 -3.08
N MET A 140 14.01 5.87 -3.70
CA MET A 140 13.91 5.97 -5.14
C MET A 140 15.24 6.22 -5.86
N THR A 141 16.30 6.58 -5.13
CA THR A 141 17.63 6.83 -5.68
C THR A 141 18.51 5.58 -5.70
N THR A 142 18.09 4.50 -5.07
CA THR A 142 18.89 3.28 -4.88
C THR A 142 18.24 2.01 -5.36
N PHE A 143 17.24 2.09 -6.23
CA PHE A 143 16.62 0.91 -6.82
C PHE A 143 17.65 0.07 -7.58
N GLN A 144 17.74 -1.22 -7.23
CA GLN A 144 18.64 -2.19 -7.86
C GLN A 144 17.90 -3.18 -8.77
N GLY A 145 16.59 -3.31 -8.62
CA GLY A 145 15.75 -4.21 -9.39
C GLY A 145 14.28 -3.81 -9.34
N LYS A 146 13.44 -4.52 -10.09
CA LYS A 146 11.99 -4.28 -10.13
C LYS A 146 11.29 -4.51 -8.79
N ASP A 147 11.85 -5.38 -7.94
CA ASP A 147 11.30 -5.68 -6.62
C ASP A 147 11.45 -4.50 -5.64
N ASP A 148 12.25 -3.50 -5.98
CA ASP A 148 12.46 -2.29 -5.17
C ASP A 148 11.48 -1.16 -5.58
N VAL A 149 10.77 -1.29 -6.69
CA VAL A 149 9.81 -0.32 -7.24
C VAL A 149 8.39 -0.69 -6.85
#